data_f78dc2f36628243cd3f6030d4c8f9374
#
_entry.id   f78dc2f36628243cd3f6030d4c8f9374
#
_cell.length_a   1.000
_cell.length_b   1.000
_cell.length_c   1.000
_cell.angle_alpha   90.00
_cell.angle_beta   90.00
_cell.angle_gamma   90.00
#
_symmetry.space_group_name_H-M   'P 1'
#
loop_
_entity.id
_entity.type
_entity.pdbx_description
1 polymer ?
#
loop_
_entity_poly.entity_id
_entity_poly.type
_entity_poly.pdbx_seq_one_letter_code
_entity_poly.pdbx_strand_id
1 'polypeptide(L)'
;MDMTLAIWLVLGACAIAVATDLRSRRIPNWLTAALAVAALGLHAAGGLAAVGIALAILVGVMFLGLIAFSFGWLGGGDVKLLAAGAAALGFPDAVPFLVYTAIGGGILAVVFAVVTGRVGSVMTNVGLMLRPFAYKGTQAVAPTSGIMLPYAVAIAFGAIAVALSHNALPFLRLPL
;
A
#
# COMPACT_ATOMS: atom_id res chain seq x y z
N MET A 1 17.54 -6.38 -13.57
CA MET A 1 16.18 -5.79 -13.65
C MET A 1 16.31 -4.28 -13.75
N ASP A 2 15.62 -3.64 -14.69
CA ASP A 2 15.62 -2.18 -14.83
C ASP A 2 14.71 -1.58 -13.76
N MET A 3 15.30 -1.18 -12.63
CA MET A 3 14.59 -0.55 -11.52
C MET A 3 13.77 0.67 -11.98
N THR A 4 14.31 1.44 -12.92
CA THR A 4 13.62 2.58 -13.50
C THR A 4 12.29 2.18 -14.15
N LEU A 5 12.24 1.07 -14.90
CA LEU A 5 11.01 0.56 -15.50
C LEU A 5 10.00 0.10 -14.45
N ALA A 6 10.46 -0.59 -13.40
CA ALA A 6 9.60 -1.01 -12.29
C ALA A 6 8.95 0.19 -11.59
N ILE A 7 9.74 1.24 -11.31
CA ILE A 7 9.24 2.49 -10.70
C ILE A 7 8.16 3.13 -11.57
N TRP A 8 8.40 3.27 -12.88
CA TRP A 8 7.43 3.88 -13.80
C TRP A 8 6.15 3.07 -13.93
N LEU A 9 6.24 1.74 -13.93
CA LEU A 9 5.06 0.87 -13.94
C LEU A 9 4.22 1.04 -12.66
N VAL A 10 4.87 1.08 -11.50
CA VAL A 10 4.16 1.29 -10.22
C VAL A 10 3.55 2.69 -10.18
N LEU A 11 4.27 3.74 -10.58
CA LEU A 11 3.75 5.10 -10.64
C LEU A 11 2.55 5.22 -11.58
N GLY A 12 2.63 4.62 -12.77
CA GLY A 12 1.52 4.59 -13.74
C GLY A 12 0.29 3.87 -13.18
N ALA A 13 0.48 2.72 -12.56
CA ALA A 13 -0.60 1.99 -11.91
C ALA A 13 -1.22 2.79 -10.75
N CYS A 14 -0.38 3.44 -9.92
CA CYS A 14 -0.85 4.32 -8.84
C CYS A 14 -1.64 5.52 -9.37
N ALA A 15 -1.21 6.14 -10.47
CA ALA A 15 -1.93 7.27 -11.07
C ALA A 15 -3.35 6.84 -11.52
N ILE A 16 -3.46 5.69 -12.18
CA ILE A 16 -4.77 5.13 -12.58
C ILE A 16 -5.59 4.76 -11.33
N ALA A 17 -4.98 4.13 -10.33
CA ALA A 17 -5.64 3.75 -9.11
C ALA A 17 -6.18 4.97 -8.36
N VAL A 18 -5.39 6.04 -8.20
CA VAL A 18 -5.83 7.30 -7.59
C VAL A 18 -7.01 7.91 -8.37
N ALA A 19 -6.92 7.97 -9.71
CA ALA A 19 -7.97 8.52 -10.54
C ALA A 19 -9.29 7.73 -10.41
N THR A 20 -9.21 6.40 -10.36
CA THR A 20 -10.39 5.53 -10.22
C THR A 20 -10.93 5.54 -8.79
N ASP A 21 -10.06 5.59 -7.78
CA ASP A 21 -10.45 5.64 -6.37
C ASP A 21 -11.14 6.96 -6.03
N LEU A 22 -10.64 8.09 -6.52
CA LEU A 22 -11.29 9.39 -6.35
C LEU A 22 -12.64 9.51 -7.06
N ARG A 23 -12.83 8.81 -8.21
CA ARG A 23 -14.08 8.85 -8.99
C ARG A 23 -15.13 7.85 -8.50
N SER A 24 -14.72 6.62 -8.27
CA SER A 24 -15.63 5.49 -8.03
C SER A 24 -15.40 4.78 -6.70
N ARG A 25 -14.39 5.20 -5.94
CA ARG A 25 -13.93 4.57 -4.70
C ARG A 25 -13.68 3.06 -4.84
N ARG A 26 -13.17 2.69 -6.01
CA ARG A 26 -12.83 1.30 -6.34
C ARG A 26 -11.59 1.25 -7.21
N ILE A 27 -10.65 0.39 -6.84
CA ILE A 27 -9.50 0.05 -7.67
C ILE A 27 -9.88 -1.14 -8.55
N PRO A 28 -9.76 -1.02 -9.89
CA PRO A 28 -10.12 -2.11 -10.79
C PRO A 28 -9.23 -3.33 -10.61
N ASN A 29 -9.83 -4.51 -10.53
CA ASN A 29 -9.06 -5.76 -10.38
C ASN A 29 -8.12 -6.02 -11.57
N TRP A 30 -8.50 -5.61 -12.78
CA TRP A 30 -7.64 -5.76 -13.96
C TRP A 30 -6.33 -5.00 -13.82
N LEU A 31 -6.36 -3.80 -13.19
CA LEU A 31 -5.17 -2.97 -12.98
C LEU A 31 -4.17 -3.66 -12.04
N THR A 32 -4.65 -4.15 -10.90
CA THR A 32 -3.81 -4.85 -9.92
C THR A 32 -3.29 -6.18 -10.45
N ALA A 33 -4.10 -6.91 -11.23
CA ALA A 33 -3.69 -8.13 -11.89
C ALA A 33 -2.65 -7.86 -12.98
N ALA A 34 -2.86 -6.86 -13.83
CA ALA A 34 -1.89 -6.46 -14.85
C ALA A 34 -0.55 -6.04 -14.24
N LEU A 35 -0.57 -5.27 -13.13
CA LEU A 35 0.64 -4.89 -12.42
C LEU A 35 1.36 -6.12 -11.82
N ALA A 36 0.62 -7.07 -11.24
CA ALA A 36 1.20 -8.29 -10.69
C ALA A 36 1.86 -9.16 -11.79
N VAL A 37 1.20 -9.32 -12.94
CA VAL A 37 1.77 -10.04 -14.09
C VAL A 37 3.00 -9.32 -14.62
N ALA A 38 2.95 -8.00 -14.77
CA ALA A 38 4.09 -7.21 -15.20
C ALA A 38 5.27 -7.30 -14.20
N ALA A 39 4.99 -7.31 -12.89
CA ALA A 39 5.99 -7.52 -11.85
C ALA A 39 6.73 -8.85 -12.04
N LEU A 40 6.00 -9.95 -12.18
CA LEU A 40 6.61 -11.27 -12.41
C LEU A 40 7.37 -11.33 -13.72
N GLY A 41 6.85 -10.70 -14.78
CA GLY A 41 7.53 -10.60 -16.08
C GLY A 41 8.86 -9.83 -16.02
N LEU A 42 8.90 -8.72 -15.26
CA LEU A 42 10.14 -7.95 -15.04
C LEU A 42 11.21 -8.78 -14.33
N HIS A 43 10.81 -9.57 -13.34
CA HIS A 43 11.73 -10.42 -12.59
C HIS A 43 12.14 -11.68 -13.36
N ALA A 44 11.40 -12.08 -14.40
CA ALA A 44 11.74 -13.25 -15.23
C ALA A 44 13.11 -13.10 -15.93
N ALA A 45 13.51 -11.88 -16.30
CA ALA A 45 14.84 -11.59 -16.83
C ALA A 45 15.98 -11.90 -15.84
N GLY A 46 15.68 -11.90 -14.54
CA GLY A 46 16.62 -12.27 -13.46
C GLY A 46 16.65 -13.77 -13.13
N GLY A 47 15.86 -14.59 -13.85
CA GLY A 47 15.76 -16.02 -13.65
C GLY A 47 14.75 -16.45 -12.59
N LEU A 48 14.59 -17.77 -12.41
CA LEU A 48 13.57 -18.36 -11.54
C LEU A 48 13.66 -17.90 -10.08
N ALA A 49 14.88 -17.68 -9.57
CA ALA A 49 15.07 -17.20 -8.18
C ALA A 49 14.48 -15.80 -8.00
N ALA A 50 14.70 -14.90 -8.96
CA ALA A 50 14.13 -13.53 -8.91
C ALA A 50 12.61 -13.54 -8.98
N VAL A 51 12.02 -14.39 -9.84
CA VAL A 51 10.57 -14.59 -9.90
C VAL A 51 10.05 -15.16 -8.58
N GLY A 52 10.76 -16.12 -7.98
CA GLY A 52 10.40 -16.71 -6.69
C GLY A 52 10.37 -15.66 -5.57
N ILE A 53 11.34 -14.75 -5.53
CA ILE A 53 11.38 -13.64 -4.55
C ILE A 53 10.21 -12.67 -4.79
N ALA A 54 9.96 -12.27 -6.04
CA ALA A 54 8.85 -11.38 -6.35
C ALA A 54 7.49 -12.01 -5.99
N LEU A 55 7.32 -13.30 -6.25
CA LEU A 55 6.13 -14.04 -5.87
C LEU A 55 5.98 -14.14 -4.34
N ALA A 56 7.08 -14.38 -3.62
CA ALA A 56 7.08 -14.41 -2.16
C ALA A 56 6.68 -13.05 -1.57
N ILE A 57 7.18 -11.93 -2.14
CA ILE A 57 6.77 -10.58 -1.76
C ILE A 57 5.27 -10.37 -2.05
N LEU A 58 4.81 -10.73 -3.25
CA LEU A 58 3.40 -10.61 -3.65
C LEU A 58 2.48 -11.33 -2.65
N VAL A 59 2.78 -12.60 -2.38
CA VAL A 59 1.98 -13.44 -1.48
C VAL A 59 2.09 -12.96 -0.04
N GLY A 60 3.29 -12.62 0.43
CA GLY A 60 3.53 -12.15 1.79
C GLY A 60 2.80 -10.83 2.09
N VAL A 61 2.93 -9.84 1.20
CA VAL A 61 2.23 -8.55 1.35
C VAL A 61 0.72 -8.72 1.19
N MET A 62 0.28 -9.59 0.26
CA MET A 62 -1.14 -9.93 0.13
C MET A 62 -1.69 -10.55 1.43
N PHE A 63 -0.97 -11.48 2.03
CA PHE A 63 -1.38 -12.13 3.27
C PHE A 63 -1.48 -11.13 4.44
N LEU A 64 -0.45 -10.30 4.65
CA LEU A 64 -0.48 -9.25 5.67
C LEU A 64 -1.58 -8.22 5.40
N GLY A 65 -1.78 -7.85 4.13
CA GLY A 65 -2.85 -6.95 3.72
C GLY A 65 -4.25 -7.54 3.92
N LEU A 66 -4.43 -8.84 3.73
CA LEU A 66 -5.71 -9.52 4.03
C LEU A 66 -6.01 -9.53 5.53
N ILE A 67 -5.00 -9.63 6.37
CA ILE A 67 -5.17 -9.47 7.83
C ILE A 67 -5.66 -8.04 8.12
N ALA A 68 -5.01 -7.01 7.57
CA ALA A 68 -5.44 -5.63 7.73
C ALA A 68 -6.85 -5.38 7.16
N PHE A 69 -7.20 -6.03 6.05
CA PHE A 69 -8.54 -6.00 5.46
C PHE A 69 -9.59 -6.63 6.38
N SER A 70 -9.27 -7.77 7.04
CA SER A 70 -10.19 -8.43 7.98
C SER A 70 -10.51 -7.58 9.21
N PHE A 71 -9.59 -6.69 9.59
CA PHE A 71 -9.82 -5.68 10.63
C PHE A 71 -10.50 -4.39 10.10
N GLY A 72 -10.77 -4.30 8.80
CA GLY A 72 -11.38 -3.12 8.18
C GLY A 72 -10.43 -1.92 8.05
N TRP A 73 -9.11 -2.14 8.14
CA TRP A 73 -8.11 -1.06 8.05
C TRP A 73 -7.81 -0.66 6.61
N LEU A 74 -7.87 -1.61 5.68
CA LEU A 74 -7.57 -1.43 4.26
C LEU A 74 -8.72 -1.94 3.39
N GLY A 75 -8.89 -1.33 2.22
CA GLY A 75 -9.76 -1.85 1.17
C GLY A 75 -9.13 -3.04 0.44
N GLY A 76 -9.96 -3.98 -0.05
CA GLY A 76 -9.44 -5.14 -0.78
C GLY A 76 -8.71 -4.77 -2.08
N GLY A 77 -9.05 -3.64 -2.70
CA GLY A 77 -8.35 -3.09 -3.86
C GLY A 77 -6.97 -2.56 -3.51
N ASP A 78 -6.87 -1.85 -2.36
CA ASP A 78 -5.62 -1.29 -1.85
C ASP A 78 -4.62 -2.39 -1.50
N VAL A 79 -5.08 -3.47 -0.86
CA VAL A 79 -4.25 -4.64 -0.54
C VAL A 79 -3.62 -5.24 -1.80
N LYS A 80 -4.42 -5.41 -2.86
CA LYS A 80 -3.94 -5.96 -4.14
C LYS A 80 -2.94 -5.03 -4.81
N LEU A 81 -3.23 -3.71 -4.82
CA LEU A 81 -2.34 -2.71 -5.41
C LEU A 81 -1.01 -2.65 -4.65
N LEU A 82 -1.06 -2.66 -3.32
CA LEU A 82 0.12 -2.63 -2.45
C LEU A 82 1.01 -3.86 -2.67
N ALA A 83 0.39 -5.06 -2.73
CA ALA A 83 1.10 -6.30 -2.95
C ALA A 83 1.75 -6.38 -4.35
N ALA A 84 1.01 -5.98 -5.39
CA ALA A 84 1.52 -5.94 -6.76
C ALA A 84 2.64 -4.89 -6.94
N GLY A 85 2.49 -3.71 -6.33
CA GLY A 85 3.51 -2.65 -6.34
C GLY A 85 4.79 -3.07 -5.61
N ALA A 86 4.67 -3.66 -4.44
CA ALA A 86 5.82 -4.18 -3.69
C ALA A 86 6.55 -5.29 -4.46
N ALA A 87 5.80 -6.20 -5.11
CA ALA A 87 6.38 -7.26 -5.94
C ALA A 87 7.08 -6.68 -7.18
N ALA A 88 6.55 -5.62 -7.80
CA ALA A 88 7.16 -4.98 -8.96
C ALA A 88 8.49 -4.31 -8.62
N LEU A 89 8.58 -3.64 -7.47
CA LEU A 89 9.81 -3.04 -6.99
C LEU A 89 10.83 -4.10 -6.53
N GLY A 90 10.34 -5.23 -6.00
CA GLY A 90 11.22 -6.29 -5.52
C GLY A 90 12.02 -5.92 -4.27
N PHE A 91 12.85 -6.86 -3.79
CA PHE A 91 13.77 -6.61 -2.68
C PHE A 91 15.04 -5.92 -3.20
N PRO A 92 15.60 -4.90 -2.48
CA PRO A 92 15.18 -4.39 -1.16
C PRO A 92 14.09 -3.29 -1.21
N ASP A 93 13.74 -2.75 -2.37
CA ASP A 93 12.93 -1.54 -2.52
C ASP A 93 11.44 -1.71 -2.12
N ALA A 94 10.96 -2.95 -2.05
CA ALA A 94 9.63 -3.24 -1.51
C ALA A 94 9.47 -2.76 -0.05
N VAL A 95 10.54 -2.84 0.76
CA VAL A 95 10.48 -2.45 2.18
C VAL A 95 10.27 -0.94 2.36
N PRO A 96 11.12 -0.05 1.80
CA PRO A 96 10.87 1.38 1.90
C PRO A 96 9.54 1.79 1.25
N PHE A 97 9.11 1.15 0.17
CA PHE A 97 7.79 1.40 -0.42
C PHE A 97 6.65 1.17 0.58
N LEU A 98 6.66 0.04 1.29
CA LEU A 98 5.67 -0.28 2.32
C LEU A 98 5.71 0.70 3.50
N VAL A 99 6.92 1.05 3.95
CA VAL A 99 7.12 2.01 5.05
C VAL A 99 6.62 3.40 4.67
N TYR A 100 7.00 3.92 3.50
CA TYR A 100 6.55 5.23 3.04
C TYR A 100 5.03 5.25 2.80
N THR A 101 4.46 4.16 2.29
CA THR A 101 3.01 4.03 2.16
C THR A 101 2.31 4.08 3.52
N ALA A 102 2.84 3.40 4.53
CA ALA A 102 2.28 3.42 5.88
C ALA A 102 2.37 4.84 6.51
N ILE A 103 3.51 5.51 6.34
CA ILE A 103 3.69 6.91 6.78
C ILE A 103 2.69 7.82 6.06
N GLY A 104 2.60 7.72 4.72
CA GLY A 104 1.66 8.51 3.92
C GLY A 104 0.21 8.28 4.32
N GLY A 105 -0.16 7.02 4.59
CA GLY A 105 -1.49 6.66 5.09
C GLY A 105 -1.77 7.24 6.47
N GLY A 106 -0.79 7.22 7.37
CA GLY A 106 -0.89 7.85 8.68
C GLY A 106 -1.07 9.37 8.59
N ILE A 107 -0.27 10.04 7.77
CA ILE A 107 -0.39 11.48 7.53
C ILE A 107 -1.78 11.81 6.95
N LEU A 108 -2.21 11.06 5.93
CA LEU A 108 -3.51 11.25 5.30
C LEU A 108 -4.66 11.07 6.31
N ALA A 109 -4.57 10.07 7.19
CA ALA A 109 -5.55 9.83 8.24
C ALA A 109 -5.62 11.00 9.24
N VAL A 110 -4.47 11.54 9.67
CA VAL A 110 -4.40 12.68 10.59
C VAL A 110 -4.97 13.94 9.93
N VAL A 111 -4.53 14.26 8.71
CA VAL A 111 -5.04 15.43 7.95
C VAL A 111 -6.55 15.34 7.81
N PHE A 112 -7.05 14.17 7.44
CA PHE A 112 -8.48 13.95 7.27
C PHE A 112 -9.25 14.10 8.59
N ALA A 113 -8.70 13.57 9.69
CA ALA A 113 -9.29 13.71 11.03
C ALA A 113 -9.42 15.19 11.45
N VAL A 114 -8.38 15.99 11.19
CA VAL A 114 -8.36 17.42 11.50
C VAL A 114 -9.38 18.19 10.64
N VAL A 115 -9.35 17.97 9.32
CA VAL A 115 -10.23 18.67 8.37
C VAL A 115 -11.71 18.35 8.63
N THR A 116 -12.02 17.12 9.05
CA THR A 116 -13.40 16.70 9.34
C THR A 116 -13.84 16.95 10.78
N GLY A 117 -12.97 17.49 11.63
CA GLY A 117 -13.26 17.72 13.06
C GLY A 117 -13.43 16.44 13.90
N ARG A 118 -12.94 15.29 13.39
CA ARG A 118 -13.16 13.96 14.00
C ARG A 118 -11.93 13.38 14.69
N VAL A 119 -11.04 14.23 15.16
CA VAL A 119 -9.79 13.82 15.84
C VAL A 119 -10.08 12.86 17.00
N GLY A 120 -11.11 13.12 17.80
CA GLY A 120 -11.51 12.26 18.92
C GLY A 120 -11.87 10.84 18.48
N SER A 121 -12.67 10.69 17.41
CA SER A 121 -13.05 9.38 16.88
C SER A 121 -11.86 8.61 16.32
N VAL A 122 -10.91 9.29 15.67
CA VAL A 122 -9.69 8.65 15.15
C VAL A 122 -8.80 8.18 16.29
N MET A 123 -8.61 9.01 17.35
CA MET A 123 -7.85 8.63 18.54
C MET A 123 -8.46 7.41 19.26
N THR A 124 -9.78 7.37 19.37
CA THR A 124 -10.47 6.21 19.96
C THR A 124 -10.25 4.96 19.12
N ASN A 125 -10.36 5.05 17.79
CA ASN A 125 -10.16 3.92 16.89
C ASN A 125 -8.70 3.43 16.91
N VAL A 126 -7.71 4.34 16.92
CA VAL A 126 -6.29 3.99 17.08
C VAL A 126 -6.05 3.29 18.42
N GLY A 127 -6.65 3.79 19.52
CA GLY A 127 -6.56 3.18 20.83
C GLY A 127 -7.17 1.76 20.87
N LEU A 128 -8.27 1.52 20.14
CA LEU A 128 -8.88 0.22 19.99
C LEU A 128 -8.03 -0.73 19.11
N MET A 129 -7.41 -0.22 18.06
CA MET A 129 -6.48 -0.97 17.20
C MET A 129 -5.25 -1.48 17.95
N LEU A 130 -4.74 -0.70 18.90
CA LEU A 130 -3.59 -1.07 19.73
C LEU A 130 -3.94 -2.09 20.85
N ARG A 131 -5.21 -2.46 21.00
CA ARG A 131 -5.69 -3.44 21.98
C ARG A 131 -6.37 -4.65 21.34
N PRO A 132 -5.76 -5.35 20.37
CA PRO A 132 -6.42 -6.44 19.63
C PRO A 132 -6.80 -7.64 20.49
N PHE A 133 -6.17 -7.83 21.66
CA PHE A 133 -6.39 -8.98 22.55
C PHE A 133 -7.24 -8.68 23.78
N ALA A 134 -7.57 -7.43 24.08
CA ALA A 134 -8.29 -7.07 25.30
C ALA A 134 -9.82 -7.07 25.13
N TYR A 135 -10.33 -7.23 23.92
CA TYR A 135 -11.76 -7.02 23.66
C TYR A 135 -12.41 -8.20 22.93
N LYS A 136 -12.58 -9.32 23.64
CA LYS A 136 -13.57 -10.34 23.27
C LYS A 136 -14.95 -9.79 23.65
N GLY A 137 -15.72 -9.25 22.72
CA GLY A 137 -17.15 -9.02 22.97
C GLY A 137 -17.80 -7.73 22.51
N THR A 138 -17.09 -6.78 21.93
CA THR A 138 -17.76 -5.67 21.24
C THR A 138 -17.51 -5.78 19.75
N GLN A 139 -18.61 -5.79 19.01
CA GLN A 139 -18.62 -5.65 17.55
C GLN A 139 -17.63 -4.56 17.21
N ALA A 140 -16.69 -4.87 16.28
CA ALA A 140 -15.89 -3.83 15.67
C ALA A 140 -16.88 -2.72 15.28
N VAL A 141 -16.72 -1.55 15.90
CA VAL A 141 -17.55 -0.40 15.56
C VAL A 141 -17.26 -0.16 14.09
N ALA A 142 -18.16 -0.66 13.26
CA ALA A 142 -18.14 -0.34 11.84
C ALA A 142 -17.95 1.17 11.75
N PRO A 143 -17.07 1.68 10.88
CA PRO A 143 -16.85 3.12 10.77
C PRO A 143 -18.21 3.75 10.52
N THR A 144 -18.79 4.34 11.59
CA THR A 144 -20.07 5.02 11.59
C THR A 144 -19.90 6.33 10.84
N SER A 145 -19.82 6.25 9.58
CA SER A 145 -19.98 7.28 8.58
C SER A 145 -19.06 6.99 7.40
N GLY A 146 -19.65 6.76 6.27
CA GLY A 146 -19.09 6.38 4.97
C GLY A 146 -18.05 7.30 4.32
N ILE A 147 -17.06 7.71 5.07
CA ILE A 147 -15.92 8.45 4.57
C ILE A 147 -14.75 7.49 4.49
N MET A 148 -14.70 6.77 3.38
CA MET A 148 -13.52 5.98 3.03
C MET A 148 -12.40 6.94 2.62
N LEU A 149 -11.26 6.84 3.31
CA LEU A 149 -10.01 7.50 2.93
C LEU A 149 -9.56 6.96 1.56
N PRO A 150 -9.17 7.80 0.60
CA PRO A 150 -8.62 7.34 -0.67
C PRO A 150 -7.20 6.79 -0.44
N TYR A 151 -7.11 5.53 0.00
CA TYR A 151 -5.83 4.92 0.38
C TYR A 151 -4.86 4.75 -0.81
N ALA A 152 -5.39 4.74 -2.04
CA ALA A 152 -4.58 4.79 -3.26
C ALA A 152 -3.62 5.98 -3.29
N VAL A 153 -3.98 7.12 -2.68
CA VAL A 153 -3.11 8.30 -2.54
C VAL A 153 -1.90 8.00 -1.65
N ALA A 154 -2.10 7.26 -0.55
CA ALA A 154 -1.01 6.86 0.33
C ALA A 154 -0.04 5.89 -0.37
N ILE A 155 -0.56 4.96 -1.18
CA ILE A 155 0.25 4.03 -1.98
C ILE A 155 1.05 4.80 -3.04
N ALA A 156 0.41 5.77 -3.70
CA ALA A 156 1.10 6.64 -4.66
C ALA A 156 2.21 7.47 -4.01
N PHE A 157 1.99 7.98 -2.79
CA PHE A 157 3.02 8.67 -2.02
C PHE A 157 4.21 7.75 -1.74
N GLY A 158 3.98 6.50 -1.34
CA GLY A 158 5.04 5.50 -1.15
C GLY A 158 5.85 5.26 -2.42
N ALA A 159 5.18 5.12 -3.56
CA ALA A 159 5.84 4.94 -4.85
C ALA A 159 6.69 6.16 -5.27
N ILE A 160 6.17 7.37 -5.08
CA ILE A 160 6.89 8.62 -5.35
C ILE A 160 8.11 8.74 -4.43
N ALA A 161 7.97 8.43 -3.14
CA ALA A 161 9.07 8.50 -2.19
C ALA A 161 10.21 7.55 -2.57
N VAL A 162 9.91 6.33 -3.01
CA VAL A 162 10.91 5.39 -3.54
C VAL A 162 11.54 5.93 -4.82
N ALA A 163 10.76 6.48 -5.74
CA ALA A 163 11.29 7.08 -6.97
C ALA A 163 12.27 8.23 -6.67
N LEU A 164 11.92 9.10 -5.73
CA LEU A 164 12.79 10.20 -5.29
C LEU A 164 14.06 9.70 -4.60
N SER A 165 13.98 8.65 -3.77
CA SER A 165 15.15 8.09 -3.09
C SER A 165 16.18 7.52 -4.08
N HIS A 166 15.72 6.96 -5.19
CA HIS A 166 16.61 6.44 -6.24
C HIS A 166 17.31 7.56 -7.03
N ASN A 167 16.64 8.68 -7.26
CA ASN A 167 17.13 9.74 -8.14
C ASN A 167 17.78 10.92 -7.40
N ALA A 168 17.30 11.26 -6.19
CA ALA A 168 17.70 12.50 -5.52
C ALA A 168 18.44 12.30 -4.19
N LEU A 169 18.29 11.15 -3.53
CA LEU A 169 18.75 10.99 -2.15
C LEU A 169 19.41 9.60 -1.92
N PRO A 170 20.60 9.35 -2.51
CA PRO A 170 21.29 8.07 -2.33
C PRO A 170 21.65 7.77 -0.86
N PHE A 171 21.68 8.79 0.00
CA PHE A 171 21.94 8.65 1.43
C PHE A 171 20.73 8.18 2.25
N LEU A 172 19.52 8.18 1.67
CA LEU A 172 18.30 7.61 2.29
C LEU A 172 18.13 6.11 2.00
N ARG A 173 19.02 5.51 1.22
CA ARG A 173 19.06 4.05 1.13
C ARG A 173 19.44 3.52 2.51
N LEU A 174 18.49 2.89 3.19
CA LEU A 174 18.78 2.18 4.42
C LEU A 174 19.83 1.12 4.09
N PRO A 175 21.01 1.14 4.74
CA PRO A 175 21.97 0.07 4.60
C PRO A 175 21.36 -1.18 5.23
N LEU A 176 20.87 -2.07 4.39
CA LEU A 176 20.46 -3.42 4.79
C LEU A 176 21.59 -4.41 4.54
#